data_0284673a4a9261086dda2ff2f0a7f687
#
_entry.id   0284673a4a9261086dda2ff2f0a7f687
#
_cell.length_a   1.000
_cell.length_b   1.000
_cell.length_c   1.000
_cell.angle_alpha   90.00
_cell.angle_beta   90.00
_cell.angle_gamma   90.00
#
_symmetry.space_group_name_H-M   'P 1'
#
loop_
_entity.id
_entity.type
_entity.pdbx_description
1 polymer ?
#
loop_
_entity_poly.entity_id
_entity_poly.type
_entity_poly.pdbx_seq_one_letter_code
_entity_poly.pdbx_strand_id
1 'polypeptide(L)'
;MQGKIIKGIAGFYYVHVVEFGVYECKAKGVFRKEKIKPLVGDNVEIEVLDESEKKSNIVKILPRQNELIRPAVANIDQALVVFAITKPNPHFNLLDRFLVMMESKEIPVVLCFNKEDIATDPQIKELEEIYETCGYPMVFVSAKEERGIEKIRELLKGKTTAIAGPSGVGKSSIINILQPDAEMETGAISTKIERGKHTTRHSELFAIDEDSYIMDTPGFSSLYVNDYEKEELKYLFPEFREYEGMCRFNGCDHVHEPGCAVKEALEEGKIHKIRYQNYIEMYEELKNKRRY
;
A
#
# COMPACT_ATOMS: atom_id res chain seq x y z
N MET A 1 16.88 15.11 -19.32
CA MET A 1 15.75 15.48 -18.44
C MET A 1 15.57 14.43 -17.37
N GLN A 2 14.97 14.75 -16.23
CA GLN A 2 14.62 13.76 -15.20
C GLN A 2 13.10 13.52 -15.21
N GLY A 3 12.70 12.29 -14.92
CA GLY A 3 11.29 11.92 -14.84
C GLY A 3 11.08 10.63 -14.06
N LYS A 4 9.81 10.21 -13.92
CA LYS A 4 9.41 8.99 -13.21
C LYS A 4 8.81 7.99 -14.20
N ILE A 5 9.24 6.73 -14.13
CA ILE A 5 8.62 5.64 -14.93
C ILE A 5 7.21 5.40 -14.39
N ILE A 6 6.21 5.70 -15.19
CA ILE A 6 4.80 5.49 -14.83
C ILE A 6 4.25 4.17 -15.38
N LYS A 7 4.86 3.60 -16.43
CA LYS A 7 4.39 2.37 -17.09
C LYS A 7 5.52 1.65 -17.81
N GLY A 8 5.45 0.32 -17.86
CA GLY A 8 6.39 -0.51 -18.62
C GLY A 8 5.66 -1.61 -19.39
N ILE A 9 5.77 -1.62 -20.74
CA ILE A 9 5.09 -2.58 -21.62
C ILE A 9 6.05 -3.03 -22.71
N ALA A 10 6.19 -4.35 -22.89
CA ALA A 10 6.92 -4.95 -24.01
C ALA A 10 8.35 -4.41 -24.24
N GLY A 11 9.02 -3.98 -23.15
CA GLY A 11 10.38 -3.42 -23.22
C GLY A 11 10.46 -1.92 -23.49
N PHE A 12 9.31 -1.26 -23.60
CA PHE A 12 9.20 0.18 -23.60
C PHE A 12 8.79 0.67 -22.21
N TYR A 13 9.24 1.86 -21.86
CA TYR A 13 8.95 2.55 -20.60
C TYR A 13 8.36 3.91 -20.92
N TYR A 14 7.30 4.26 -20.19
CA TYR A 14 6.68 5.57 -20.30
C TYR A 14 7.14 6.38 -19.10
N VAL A 15 7.81 7.49 -19.36
CA VAL A 15 8.42 8.36 -18.36
C VAL A 15 7.67 9.68 -18.33
N HIS A 16 7.04 9.99 -17.20
CA HIS A 16 6.45 11.29 -16.96
C HIS A 16 7.55 12.27 -16.54
N VAL A 17 7.65 13.36 -17.29
CA VAL A 17 8.55 14.50 -17.03
C VAL A 17 7.68 15.70 -16.72
N VAL A 18 7.82 16.25 -15.53
CA VAL A 18 7.05 17.40 -15.05
C VAL A 18 7.16 18.55 -16.07
N GLU A 19 6.05 19.22 -16.36
CA GLU A 19 5.89 20.29 -17.38
C GLU A 19 6.02 19.83 -18.84
N PHE A 20 6.67 18.67 -19.11
CA PHE A 20 6.93 18.21 -20.48
C PHE A 20 6.04 17.04 -20.91
N GLY A 21 5.34 16.38 -19.97
CA GLY A 21 4.44 15.26 -20.25
C GLY A 21 5.15 13.91 -20.33
N VAL A 22 4.57 12.96 -21.08
CA VAL A 22 5.02 11.55 -21.08
C VAL A 22 5.86 11.25 -22.31
N TYR A 23 7.03 10.66 -22.10
CA TYR A 23 7.95 10.20 -23.14
C TYR A 23 7.95 8.68 -23.25
N GLU A 24 7.88 8.15 -24.48
CA GLU A 24 8.15 6.74 -24.75
C GLU A 24 9.65 6.49 -24.80
N CYS A 25 10.14 5.62 -23.90
CA CYS A 25 11.57 5.41 -23.70
C CYS A 25 11.99 3.95 -23.92
N LYS A 26 13.19 3.77 -24.45
CA LYS A 26 13.90 2.48 -24.43
C LYS A 26 15.00 2.52 -23.36
N ALA A 27 15.19 1.42 -22.64
CA ALA A 27 16.31 1.29 -21.75
C ALA A 27 17.61 0.99 -22.52
N LYS A 28 18.69 1.75 -22.28
CA LYS A 28 20.00 1.47 -22.89
C LYS A 28 20.50 0.07 -22.52
N GLY A 29 21.21 -0.58 -23.45
CA GLY A 29 21.71 -1.96 -23.28
C GLY A 29 22.64 -2.17 -22.08
N VAL A 30 23.19 -1.10 -21.50
CA VAL A 30 24.03 -1.14 -20.29
C VAL A 30 23.28 -1.75 -19.10
N PHE A 31 21.98 -1.47 -18.92
CA PHE A 31 21.18 -2.01 -17.81
C PHE A 31 21.06 -3.54 -17.86
N ARG A 32 21.05 -4.14 -19.07
CA ARG A 32 21.10 -5.61 -19.23
C ARG A 32 22.43 -6.19 -18.78
N LYS A 33 23.54 -5.49 -19.03
CA LYS A 33 24.89 -5.92 -18.62
C LYS A 33 25.02 -5.86 -17.09
N GLU A 34 24.48 -4.82 -16.48
CA GLU A 34 24.51 -4.59 -15.04
C GLU A 34 23.41 -5.37 -14.30
N LYS A 35 22.56 -6.12 -15.02
CA LYS A 35 21.42 -6.87 -14.48
C LYS A 35 20.41 -5.98 -13.71
N ILE A 36 20.36 -4.70 -14.03
CA ILE A 36 19.41 -3.76 -13.46
C ILE A 36 18.17 -3.72 -14.37
N LYS A 37 17.01 -4.02 -13.81
CA LYS A 37 15.74 -3.91 -14.50
C LYS A 37 15.03 -2.62 -14.07
N PRO A 38 14.69 -1.71 -15.03
CA PRO A 38 13.85 -0.57 -14.70
C PRO A 38 12.48 -1.03 -14.19
N LEU A 39 11.98 -0.37 -13.15
CA LEU A 39 10.69 -0.62 -12.54
C LEU A 39 9.77 0.59 -12.68
N VAL A 40 8.48 0.37 -12.65
CA VAL A 40 7.50 1.43 -12.45
C VAL A 40 7.79 2.11 -11.10
N GLY A 41 7.77 3.44 -11.06
CA GLY A 41 8.17 4.23 -9.90
C GLY A 41 9.65 4.63 -9.87
N ASP A 42 10.53 4.06 -10.71
CA ASP A 42 11.92 4.53 -10.81
C ASP A 42 11.98 5.99 -11.24
N ASN A 43 12.80 6.76 -10.54
CA ASN A 43 13.24 8.06 -11.00
C ASN A 43 14.42 7.86 -11.96
N VAL A 44 14.35 8.48 -13.14
CA VAL A 44 15.32 8.24 -14.23
C VAL A 44 15.78 9.53 -14.89
N GLU A 45 16.98 9.47 -15.48
CA GLU A 45 17.42 10.46 -16.45
C GLU A 45 17.15 9.93 -17.86
N ILE A 46 16.55 10.77 -18.71
CA ILE A 46 16.29 10.46 -20.10
C ILE A 46 17.07 11.38 -21.04
N GLU A 47 17.44 10.82 -22.18
CA GLU A 47 18.04 11.54 -23.31
C GLU A 47 17.02 11.59 -24.45
N VAL A 48 16.52 12.79 -24.75
CA VAL A 48 15.50 13.00 -25.77
C VAL A 48 16.10 12.76 -27.15
N LEU A 49 15.43 11.95 -27.94
CA LEU A 49 15.80 11.64 -29.33
C LEU A 49 14.93 12.45 -30.30
N ASP A 50 13.65 12.55 -30.00
CA ASP A 50 12.67 13.29 -30.79
C ASP A 50 11.66 13.96 -29.87
N GLU A 51 11.68 15.28 -29.84
CA GLU A 51 10.77 16.10 -29.00
C GLU A 51 9.35 16.09 -29.55
N SER A 52 9.18 16.03 -30.86
CA SER A 52 7.85 16.07 -31.49
C SER A 52 7.08 14.77 -31.32
N GLU A 53 7.78 13.64 -31.33
CA GLU A 53 7.21 12.32 -31.09
C GLU A 53 7.35 11.84 -29.64
N LYS A 54 7.92 12.67 -28.74
CA LYS A 54 8.18 12.33 -27.34
C LYS A 54 8.94 11.02 -27.17
N LYS A 55 9.96 10.78 -28.01
CA LYS A 55 10.80 9.58 -27.98
C LYS A 55 12.11 9.86 -27.28
N SER A 56 12.53 8.94 -26.41
CA SER A 56 13.77 9.08 -25.65
C SER A 56 14.42 7.74 -25.25
N ASN A 57 15.59 7.82 -24.66
CA ASN A 57 16.25 6.69 -24.00
C ASN A 57 16.42 6.95 -22.53
N ILE A 58 16.19 5.93 -21.69
CA ILE A 58 16.61 5.95 -20.29
C ILE A 58 18.13 5.76 -20.29
N VAL A 59 18.84 6.74 -19.75
CA VAL A 59 20.30 6.73 -19.67
C VAL A 59 20.80 6.41 -18.28
N LYS A 60 19.99 6.67 -17.22
CA LYS A 60 20.34 6.38 -15.85
C LYS A 60 19.10 6.12 -15.02
N ILE A 61 19.17 5.15 -14.10
CA ILE A 61 18.21 4.95 -13.02
C ILE A 61 18.82 5.55 -11.77
N LEU A 62 18.06 6.43 -11.11
CA LEU A 62 18.50 7.05 -9.86
C LEU A 62 18.38 6.06 -8.70
N PRO A 63 19.09 6.26 -7.58
CA PRO A 63 19.00 5.39 -6.42
C PRO A 63 17.53 5.24 -5.94
N ARG A 64 17.13 4.02 -5.69
CA ARG A 64 15.82 3.69 -5.12
C ARG A 64 15.82 3.94 -3.62
N GLN A 65 14.73 4.49 -3.10
CA GLN A 65 14.47 4.56 -1.65
C GLN A 65 13.97 3.21 -1.13
N ASN A 66 13.08 2.57 -1.90
CA ASN A 66 12.54 1.25 -1.62
C ASN A 66 12.17 0.52 -2.91
N GLU A 67 11.96 -0.79 -2.79
CA GLU A 67 11.52 -1.64 -3.88
C GLU A 67 10.57 -2.70 -3.33
N LEU A 68 9.40 -2.88 -3.99
CA LEU A 68 8.50 -3.98 -3.74
C LEU A 68 8.69 -5.06 -4.82
N ILE A 69 8.62 -6.32 -4.42
CA ILE A 69 8.78 -7.46 -5.34
C ILE A 69 7.44 -7.81 -6.01
N ARG A 70 6.35 -7.68 -5.29
CA ARG A 70 4.98 -7.98 -5.75
C ARG A 70 3.99 -6.97 -5.22
N PRO A 71 3.52 -6.04 -6.05
CA PRO A 71 3.95 -5.77 -7.42
C PRO A 71 5.39 -5.27 -7.51
N ALA A 72 6.06 -5.49 -8.68
CA ALA A 72 7.43 -5.01 -8.90
C ALA A 72 7.41 -3.50 -9.18
N VAL A 73 7.60 -2.69 -8.15
CA VAL A 73 7.58 -1.22 -8.18
C VAL A 73 8.63 -0.64 -7.23
N ALA A 74 9.03 0.59 -7.50
CA ALA A 74 10.06 1.29 -6.73
C ALA A 74 9.56 2.66 -6.25
N ASN A 75 10.24 3.21 -5.23
CA ASN A 75 10.04 4.57 -4.73
C ASN A 75 8.58 4.88 -4.34
N ILE A 76 7.99 3.99 -3.55
CA ILE A 76 6.68 4.22 -2.94
C ILE A 76 6.89 5.02 -1.65
N ASP A 77 6.30 6.22 -1.59
CA ASP A 77 6.43 7.11 -0.44
C ASP A 77 5.44 6.76 0.67
N GLN A 78 4.27 6.21 0.31
CA GLN A 78 3.24 5.80 1.27
C GLN A 78 2.24 4.81 0.65
N ALA A 79 1.46 4.16 1.52
CA ALA A 79 0.33 3.32 1.15
C ALA A 79 -1.00 3.93 1.62
N LEU A 80 -1.98 4.04 0.74
CA LEU A 80 -3.38 4.33 1.07
C LEU A 80 -4.11 2.99 1.21
N VAL A 81 -4.32 2.54 2.44
CA VAL A 81 -5.00 1.26 2.73
C VAL A 81 -6.49 1.52 2.84
N VAL A 82 -7.25 1.07 1.83
CA VAL A 82 -8.68 1.35 1.69
C VAL A 82 -9.51 0.16 2.13
N PHE A 83 -10.41 0.40 3.08
CA PHE A 83 -11.46 -0.52 3.50
C PHE A 83 -12.82 0.16 3.44
N ALA A 84 -13.88 -0.61 3.25
CA ALA A 84 -15.24 -0.08 3.40
C ALA A 84 -15.64 -0.14 4.88
N ILE A 85 -16.32 0.88 5.38
CA ILE A 85 -16.90 0.87 6.74
C ILE A 85 -17.96 -0.23 6.82
N THR A 86 -18.71 -0.39 5.73
CA THR A 86 -19.72 -1.44 5.57
C THR A 86 -19.87 -1.82 4.09
N LYS A 87 -20.42 -2.99 3.80
CA LYS A 87 -20.73 -3.51 2.44
C LYS A 87 -19.55 -3.46 1.45
N PRO A 88 -18.50 -4.28 1.65
CA PRO A 88 -18.38 -5.36 2.63
C PRO A 88 -17.99 -4.87 4.03
N ASN A 89 -18.39 -5.60 5.06
CA ASN A 89 -17.86 -5.33 6.41
C ASN A 89 -16.35 -5.52 6.43
N PRO A 90 -15.61 -4.69 7.18
CA PRO A 90 -14.17 -4.79 7.25
C PRO A 90 -13.74 -6.13 7.89
N HIS A 91 -12.78 -6.79 7.27
CA HIS A 91 -12.12 -7.96 7.83
C HIS A 91 -10.85 -7.49 8.53
N PHE A 92 -10.92 -7.25 9.84
CA PHE A 92 -9.85 -6.64 10.63
C PHE A 92 -8.52 -7.39 10.56
N ASN A 93 -8.54 -8.73 10.60
CA ASN A 93 -7.32 -9.51 10.45
C ASN A 93 -6.65 -9.26 9.08
N LEU A 94 -7.43 -9.13 8.00
CA LEU A 94 -6.88 -8.78 6.69
C LEU A 94 -6.29 -7.36 6.68
N LEU A 95 -6.98 -6.40 7.30
CA LEU A 95 -6.48 -5.03 7.41
C LEU A 95 -5.15 -5.01 8.17
N ASP A 96 -5.07 -5.70 9.29
CA ASP A 96 -3.85 -5.77 10.10
C ASP A 96 -2.69 -6.43 9.35
N ARG A 97 -2.95 -7.43 8.51
CA ARG A 97 -1.93 -8.01 7.61
C ARG A 97 -1.39 -6.99 6.60
N PHE A 98 -2.23 -6.11 6.07
CA PHE A 98 -1.77 -4.99 5.24
C PHE A 98 -0.84 -4.06 6.02
N LEU A 99 -1.23 -3.72 7.26
CA LEU A 99 -0.42 -2.84 8.12
C LEU A 99 0.93 -3.46 8.45
N VAL A 100 0.95 -4.72 8.89
CA VAL A 100 2.18 -5.48 9.18
C VAL A 100 3.10 -5.53 7.96
N MET A 101 2.54 -5.76 6.75
CA MET A 101 3.32 -5.76 5.53
C MET A 101 3.93 -4.39 5.22
N MET A 102 3.20 -3.29 5.42
CA MET A 102 3.71 -1.94 5.19
C MET A 102 4.78 -1.58 6.23
N GLU A 103 4.55 -1.88 7.50
CA GLU A 103 5.53 -1.69 8.58
C GLU A 103 6.85 -2.42 8.30
N SER A 104 6.77 -3.67 7.80
CA SER A 104 7.96 -4.44 7.47
C SER A 104 8.78 -3.89 6.29
N LYS A 105 8.19 -3.04 5.49
CA LYS A 105 8.83 -2.35 4.36
C LYS A 105 9.11 -0.88 4.68
N GLU A 106 8.86 -0.46 5.90
CA GLU A 106 9.00 0.93 6.37
C GLU A 106 8.23 1.92 5.48
N ILE A 107 7.06 1.49 4.94
CA ILE A 107 6.19 2.31 4.11
C ILE A 107 5.13 2.95 4.99
N PRO A 108 5.09 4.28 5.10
CA PRO A 108 4.04 5.00 5.84
C PRO A 108 2.64 4.65 5.33
N VAL A 109 1.69 4.53 6.25
CA VAL A 109 0.30 4.15 5.94
C VAL A 109 -0.65 5.29 6.24
N VAL A 110 -1.62 5.48 5.35
CA VAL A 110 -2.86 6.22 5.59
C VAL A 110 -4.02 5.23 5.52
N LEU A 111 -4.81 5.14 6.59
CA LEU A 111 -6.04 4.35 6.63
C LEU A 111 -7.18 5.15 5.99
N CYS A 112 -7.81 4.58 4.96
CA CYS A 112 -8.95 5.18 4.29
C CYS A 112 -10.19 4.29 4.43
N PHE A 113 -11.19 4.75 5.17
CA PHE A 113 -12.45 4.07 5.36
C PHE A 113 -13.52 4.70 4.45
N ASN A 114 -13.86 3.96 3.38
CA ASN A 114 -14.81 4.41 2.36
C ASN A 114 -16.25 3.94 2.66
N LYS A 115 -17.20 4.52 1.93
CA LYS A 115 -18.65 4.29 2.03
C LYS A 115 -19.29 4.84 3.31
N GLU A 116 -18.79 6.00 3.74
CA GLU A 116 -19.35 6.74 4.87
C GLU A 116 -20.83 7.09 4.65
N ASP A 117 -21.27 7.26 3.38
CA ASP A 117 -22.66 7.54 2.99
C ASP A 117 -23.69 6.49 3.43
N ILE A 118 -23.24 5.28 3.70
CA ILE A 118 -24.11 4.16 4.14
C ILE A 118 -23.69 3.59 5.49
N ALA A 119 -22.76 4.23 6.17
CA ALA A 119 -22.29 3.84 7.50
C ALA A 119 -23.15 4.47 8.59
N THR A 120 -23.10 3.88 9.77
CA THR A 120 -23.69 4.45 11.00
C THR A 120 -22.59 4.99 11.90
N ASP A 121 -22.92 6.00 12.72
CA ASP A 121 -21.96 6.59 13.68
C ASP A 121 -21.28 5.54 14.59
N PRO A 122 -21.99 4.52 15.12
CA PRO A 122 -21.32 3.46 15.89
C PRO A 122 -20.28 2.68 15.11
N GLN A 123 -20.48 2.44 13.78
CA GLN A 123 -19.49 1.74 12.96
C GLN A 123 -18.25 2.59 12.73
N ILE A 124 -18.41 3.89 12.53
CA ILE A 124 -17.27 4.83 12.40
C ILE A 124 -16.48 4.85 13.70
N LYS A 125 -17.17 5.01 14.81
CA LYS A 125 -16.57 5.06 16.14
C LYS A 125 -15.81 3.77 16.49
N GLU A 126 -16.36 2.61 16.16
CA GLU A 126 -15.68 1.32 16.34
C GLU A 126 -14.33 1.28 15.59
N LEU A 127 -14.27 1.78 14.35
CA LEU A 127 -13.03 1.83 13.57
C LEU A 127 -12.01 2.80 14.17
N GLU A 128 -12.47 3.96 14.64
CA GLU A 128 -11.63 4.92 15.37
C GLU A 128 -11.03 4.26 16.62
N GLU A 129 -11.84 3.65 17.47
CA GLU A 129 -11.41 2.98 18.70
C GLU A 129 -10.41 1.84 18.44
N ILE A 130 -10.56 1.08 17.34
CA ILE A 130 -9.64 -0.03 17.00
C ILE A 130 -8.26 0.50 16.60
N TYR A 131 -8.18 1.59 15.81
CA TYR A 131 -6.94 2.03 15.16
C TYR A 131 -6.33 3.32 15.73
N GLU A 132 -7.01 4.00 16.66
CA GLU A 132 -6.55 5.24 17.28
C GLU A 132 -5.14 5.10 17.88
N THR A 133 -4.89 4.01 18.60
CA THR A 133 -3.61 3.77 19.28
C THR A 133 -2.48 3.33 18.35
N CYS A 134 -2.79 3.01 17.09
CA CYS A 134 -1.78 2.58 16.11
C CYS A 134 -1.00 3.76 15.51
N GLY A 135 -1.47 5.00 15.69
CA GLY A 135 -0.80 6.21 15.20
C GLY A 135 -0.89 6.44 13.68
N TYR A 136 -1.69 5.67 12.96
CA TYR A 136 -1.91 5.88 11.52
C TYR A 136 -2.87 7.05 11.29
N PRO A 137 -2.59 7.97 10.35
CA PRO A 137 -3.59 8.91 9.86
C PRO A 137 -4.82 8.17 9.34
N MET A 138 -6.02 8.58 9.77
CA MET A 138 -7.28 7.99 9.33
C MET A 138 -8.12 9.02 8.59
N VAL A 139 -8.75 8.60 7.48
CA VAL A 139 -9.73 9.39 6.74
C VAL A 139 -10.98 8.58 6.48
N PHE A 140 -12.14 9.18 6.74
CA PHE A 140 -13.44 8.63 6.40
C PHE A 140 -13.98 9.37 5.20
N VAL A 141 -14.43 8.61 4.18
CA VAL A 141 -14.81 9.19 2.89
C VAL A 141 -16.03 8.48 2.30
N SER A 142 -16.71 9.19 1.41
CA SER A 142 -17.67 8.59 0.48
C SER A 142 -17.22 8.90 -0.94
N ALA A 143 -16.65 7.92 -1.62
CA ALA A 143 -16.33 8.06 -3.05
C ALA A 143 -17.60 8.25 -3.90
N LYS A 144 -18.74 7.73 -3.46
CA LYS A 144 -20.02 7.91 -4.17
C LYS A 144 -20.53 9.34 -4.13
N GLU A 145 -20.35 10.02 -3.00
CA GLU A 145 -20.78 11.42 -2.79
C GLU A 145 -19.62 12.41 -2.87
N GLU A 146 -18.42 11.93 -3.22
CA GLU A 146 -17.17 12.70 -3.31
C GLU A 146 -16.80 13.43 -2.01
N ARG A 147 -17.35 12.99 -0.85
CA ARG A 147 -17.02 13.56 0.45
C ARG A 147 -15.66 13.06 0.94
N GLY A 148 -14.87 13.96 1.50
CA GLY A 148 -13.56 13.65 2.09
C GLY A 148 -12.44 13.44 1.08
N ILE A 149 -12.72 13.53 -0.24
CA ILE A 149 -11.72 13.29 -1.30
C ILE A 149 -10.62 14.36 -1.29
N GLU A 150 -10.94 15.61 -0.96
CA GLU A 150 -9.92 16.67 -0.86
C GLU A 150 -8.89 16.38 0.25
N LYS A 151 -9.30 15.76 1.35
CA LYS A 151 -8.35 15.32 2.38
C LYS A 151 -7.40 14.25 1.85
N ILE A 152 -7.90 13.34 0.98
CA ILE A 152 -7.03 12.38 0.31
C ILE A 152 -6.04 13.12 -0.59
N ARG A 153 -6.49 14.07 -1.43
CA ARG A 153 -5.60 14.86 -2.31
C ARG A 153 -4.46 15.52 -1.53
N GLU A 154 -4.77 16.15 -0.41
CA GLU A 154 -3.78 16.80 0.46
C GLU A 154 -2.75 15.80 0.99
N LEU A 155 -3.18 14.60 1.41
CA LEU A 155 -2.30 13.54 1.91
C LEU A 155 -1.42 12.91 0.82
N LEU A 156 -1.88 12.95 -0.44
CA LEU A 156 -1.15 12.39 -1.59
C LEU A 156 -0.19 13.39 -2.23
N LYS A 157 -0.27 14.67 -1.90
CA LYS A 157 0.50 15.74 -2.55
C LYS A 157 2.00 15.51 -2.46
N GLY A 158 2.68 15.57 -3.62
CA GLY A 158 4.13 15.38 -3.75
C GLY A 158 4.60 13.95 -3.48
N LYS A 159 3.69 12.94 -3.50
CA LYS A 159 4.02 11.57 -3.13
C LYS A 159 3.62 10.56 -4.19
N THR A 160 4.34 9.47 -4.22
CA THR A 160 3.98 8.25 -4.95
C THR A 160 3.25 7.31 -3.99
N THR A 161 1.94 7.16 -4.17
CA THR A 161 1.08 6.42 -3.26
C THR A 161 0.61 5.10 -3.87
N ALA A 162 0.87 3.99 -3.19
CA ALA A 162 0.28 2.70 -3.52
C ALA A 162 -1.10 2.59 -2.86
N ILE A 163 -2.16 2.31 -3.65
CA ILE A 163 -3.48 2.04 -3.09
C ILE A 163 -3.67 0.55 -2.88
N ALA A 164 -4.03 0.15 -1.67
CA ALA A 164 -4.19 -1.24 -1.27
C ALA A 164 -5.54 -1.48 -0.59
N GLY A 165 -5.99 -2.73 -0.58
CA GLY A 165 -7.24 -3.12 0.08
C GLY A 165 -8.02 -4.18 -0.70
N PRO A 166 -9.03 -4.82 -0.09
CA PRO A 166 -9.79 -5.90 -0.71
C PRO A 166 -10.66 -5.43 -1.88
N SER A 167 -11.25 -6.39 -2.60
CA SER A 167 -12.19 -6.07 -3.69
C SER A 167 -13.48 -5.47 -3.15
N GLY A 168 -14.08 -4.56 -3.91
CA GLY A 168 -15.39 -3.98 -3.61
C GLY A 168 -15.41 -2.87 -2.56
N VAL A 169 -14.26 -2.43 -2.05
CA VAL A 169 -14.16 -1.32 -1.07
C VAL A 169 -14.20 0.07 -1.71
N GLY A 170 -14.07 0.14 -3.06
CA GLY A 170 -14.16 1.40 -3.80
C GLY A 170 -12.83 2.02 -4.21
N LYS A 171 -11.73 1.25 -4.27
CA LYS A 171 -10.42 1.75 -4.73
C LYS A 171 -10.49 2.38 -6.12
N SER A 172 -11.04 1.67 -7.11
CA SER A 172 -11.19 2.19 -8.47
C SER A 172 -12.04 3.46 -8.52
N SER A 173 -13.07 3.58 -7.68
CA SER A 173 -13.88 4.80 -7.59
C SER A 173 -13.05 5.97 -7.07
N ILE A 174 -12.24 5.77 -6.04
CA ILE A 174 -11.33 6.80 -5.50
C ILE A 174 -10.31 7.22 -6.57
N ILE A 175 -9.69 6.24 -7.26
CA ILE A 175 -8.71 6.54 -8.33
C ILE A 175 -9.36 7.37 -9.44
N ASN A 176 -10.56 6.99 -9.91
CA ASN A 176 -11.26 7.71 -10.99
C ASN A 176 -11.64 9.14 -10.60
N ILE A 177 -11.93 9.40 -9.32
CA ILE A 177 -12.21 10.77 -8.85
C ILE A 177 -10.91 11.59 -8.78
N LEU A 178 -9.82 10.96 -8.32
CA LEU A 178 -8.52 11.61 -8.23
C LEU A 178 -7.91 11.87 -9.61
N GLN A 179 -8.09 10.93 -10.53
CA GLN A 179 -7.58 10.98 -11.91
C GLN A 179 -8.64 10.42 -12.87
N PRO A 180 -9.51 11.28 -13.43
CA PRO A 180 -10.60 10.85 -14.32
C PRO A 180 -10.12 10.09 -15.57
N ASP A 181 -8.96 10.44 -16.10
CA ASP A 181 -8.39 9.79 -17.29
C ASP A 181 -7.86 8.38 -17.02
N ALA A 182 -7.85 7.93 -15.76
CA ALA A 182 -7.45 6.56 -15.41
C ALA A 182 -8.45 5.51 -15.91
N GLU A 183 -9.72 5.89 -16.10
CA GLU A 183 -10.80 5.02 -16.62
C GLU A 183 -10.86 3.63 -15.98
N MET A 184 -10.61 3.54 -14.66
CA MET A 184 -10.62 2.27 -13.93
C MET A 184 -12.01 1.66 -13.94
N GLU A 185 -12.10 0.35 -14.20
CA GLU A 185 -13.38 -0.37 -14.13
C GLU A 185 -13.96 -0.31 -12.71
N THR A 186 -15.17 0.23 -12.58
CA THR A 186 -15.92 0.31 -11.31
C THR A 186 -17.10 -0.65 -11.35
N GLY A 187 -17.31 -1.44 -10.30
CA GLY A 187 -18.50 -2.29 -10.16
C GLY A 187 -18.28 -3.53 -9.31
N ALA A 188 -19.39 -4.18 -8.91
CA ALA A 188 -19.40 -5.40 -8.09
C ALA A 188 -18.94 -6.67 -8.85
N ILE A 189 -18.35 -6.55 -10.04
CA ILE A 189 -18.09 -7.67 -10.94
C ILE A 189 -16.59 -7.88 -11.13
N SER A 190 -15.91 -8.23 -10.04
CA SER A 190 -14.71 -9.05 -10.18
C SER A 190 -15.02 -10.57 -10.15
N THR A 191 -16.29 -10.95 -10.21
CA THR A 191 -16.74 -12.37 -10.12
C THR A 191 -16.76 -13.12 -11.44
N LYS A 192 -16.44 -12.48 -12.57
CA LYS A 192 -16.22 -13.16 -13.85
C LYS A 192 -14.83 -12.92 -14.41
N ILE A 193 -13.82 -13.25 -13.63
CA ILE A 193 -12.55 -13.65 -14.26
C ILE A 193 -12.79 -15.10 -14.71
N GLU A 194 -13.17 -15.28 -15.97
CA GLU A 194 -12.98 -16.55 -16.65
C GLU A 194 -11.52 -16.97 -16.40
N ARG A 195 -11.35 -18.09 -15.66
CA ARG A 195 -10.08 -18.78 -15.52
C ARG A 195 -9.62 -19.16 -16.94
N GLY A 196 -8.79 -18.34 -17.58
CA GLY A 196 -8.31 -18.68 -18.92
C GLY A 196 -7.54 -17.61 -19.67
N LYS A 197 -7.51 -16.35 -19.28
CA LYS A 197 -6.58 -15.37 -19.85
C LYS A 197 -5.65 -14.85 -18.79
N HIS A 198 -4.38 -15.23 -18.85
CA HIS A 198 -3.27 -14.57 -18.18
C HIS A 198 -3.14 -13.14 -18.73
N THR A 199 -4.01 -12.23 -18.29
CA THR A 199 -3.71 -10.81 -18.39
C THR A 199 -2.65 -10.55 -17.30
N THR A 200 -1.41 -10.47 -17.71
CA THR A 200 -0.31 -9.91 -16.93
C THR A 200 -0.74 -8.46 -16.64
N ARG A 201 -1.33 -8.23 -15.47
CA ARG A 201 -1.67 -6.87 -15.05
C ARG A 201 -0.35 -6.14 -14.80
N HIS A 202 -0.02 -5.23 -15.70
CA HIS A 202 1.14 -4.37 -15.55
C HIS A 202 0.84 -3.33 -14.47
N SER A 203 1.78 -3.12 -13.58
CA SER A 203 1.71 -1.98 -12.65
C SER A 203 1.75 -0.69 -13.46
N GLU A 204 0.91 0.26 -13.13
CA GLU A 204 0.85 1.57 -13.75
C GLU A 204 0.61 2.65 -12.69
N LEU A 205 1.37 3.73 -12.77
CA LEU A 205 1.19 4.93 -11.97
C LEU A 205 0.35 5.94 -12.76
N PHE A 206 -0.64 6.50 -12.10
CA PHE A 206 -1.45 7.60 -12.61
C PHE A 206 -0.98 8.90 -11.97
N ALA A 207 -0.60 9.88 -12.76
CA ALA A 207 -0.28 11.22 -12.27
C ALA A 207 -1.58 11.93 -11.86
N ILE A 208 -1.69 12.35 -10.60
CA ILE A 208 -2.83 13.10 -10.07
C ILE A 208 -2.64 14.59 -10.35
N ASP A 209 -1.41 15.03 -10.22
CA ASP A 209 -0.91 16.38 -10.53
C ASP A 209 0.54 16.29 -11.02
N GLU A 210 1.27 17.40 -10.96
CA GLU A 210 2.64 17.48 -11.51
C GLU A 210 3.62 16.47 -10.89
N ASP A 211 3.52 16.21 -9.58
CA ASP A 211 4.47 15.40 -8.82
C ASP A 211 3.83 14.35 -7.89
N SER A 212 2.51 14.23 -7.93
CA SER A 212 1.75 13.27 -7.12
C SER A 212 1.26 12.11 -7.98
N TYR A 213 1.50 10.89 -7.52
CA TYR A 213 1.18 9.68 -8.27
C TYR A 213 0.39 8.70 -7.41
N ILE A 214 -0.57 8.02 -8.04
CA ILE A 214 -1.31 6.93 -7.42
C ILE A 214 -1.20 5.66 -8.27
N MET A 215 -1.14 4.52 -7.60
CA MET A 215 -1.04 3.22 -8.25
C MET A 215 -2.03 2.25 -7.64
N ASP A 216 -2.85 1.59 -8.48
CA ASP A 216 -3.57 0.40 -8.04
C ASP A 216 -2.60 -0.78 -7.95
N THR A 217 -2.64 -1.48 -6.85
CA THR A 217 -1.81 -2.65 -6.60
C THR A 217 -2.63 -3.93 -6.75
N PRO A 218 -2.90 -4.38 -7.99
CA PRO A 218 -3.57 -5.66 -8.19
C PRO A 218 -2.65 -6.78 -7.68
N GLY A 219 -3.14 -7.58 -6.74
CA GLY A 219 -2.38 -8.71 -6.19
C GLY A 219 -2.05 -8.64 -4.71
N PHE A 220 -2.29 -7.53 -4.01
CA PHE A 220 -2.27 -7.49 -2.55
C PHE A 220 -3.41 -8.30 -1.89
N SER A 221 -4.22 -9.05 -2.67
CA SER A 221 -5.32 -9.85 -2.15
C SER A 221 -4.90 -11.15 -1.44
N SER A 222 -3.62 -11.53 -1.56
CA SER A 222 -3.08 -12.76 -0.94
C SER A 222 -1.90 -12.39 -0.03
N LEU A 223 -2.23 -11.83 1.14
CA LEU A 223 -1.24 -11.45 2.15
C LEU A 223 -0.94 -12.63 3.06
N TYR A 224 0.13 -13.33 2.74
CA TYR A 224 0.70 -14.29 3.66
C TYR A 224 1.71 -13.58 4.56
N VAL A 225 1.59 -13.77 5.86
CA VAL A 225 2.59 -13.36 6.86
C VAL A 225 3.78 -14.33 6.79
N ASN A 226 4.34 -14.48 5.57
CA ASN A 226 5.32 -15.53 5.31
C ASN A 226 6.77 -15.05 5.26
N ASP A 227 6.98 -13.75 5.29
CA ASP A 227 8.29 -13.15 5.06
C ASP A 227 8.98 -12.70 6.37
N TYR A 228 8.36 -12.98 7.54
CA TYR A 228 8.90 -12.60 8.86
C TYR A 228 9.08 -13.82 9.75
N GLU A 229 10.01 -13.71 10.69
CA GLU A 229 10.07 -14.62 11.83
C GLU A 229 9.06 -14.17 12.91
N LYS A 230 8.55 -15.11 13.70
CA LYS A 230 7.53 -14.79 14.71
C LYS A 230 8.03 -13.81 15.78
N GLU A 231 9.33 -13.80 16.05
CA GLU A 231 10.00 -12.88 16.97
C GLU A 231 10.01 -11.43 16.48
N GLU A 232 9.90 -11.22 15.16
CA GLU A 232 9.89 -9.90 14.52
C GLU A 232 8.50 -9.28 14.53
N LEU A 233 7.43 -10.09 14.58
CA LEU A 233 6.06 -9.65 14.42
C LEU A 233 5.66 -8.53 15.41
N LYS A 234 6.10 -8.61 16.66
CA LYS A 234 5.80 -7.64 17.71
C LYS A 234 6.27 -6.21 17.37
N TYR A 235 7.34 -6.06 16.61
CA TYR A 235 7.87 -4.77 16.18
C TYR A 235 7.06 -4.15 15.04
N LEU A 236 6.21 -4.96 14.38
CA LEU A 236 5.33 -4.55 13.28
C LEU A 236 3.93 -4.12 13.76
N PHE A 237 3.73 -4.04 15.08
CA PHE A 237 2.54 -3.48 15.73
C PHE A 237 2.96 -2.19 16.44
N PRO A 238 2.72 -1.00 15.83
CA PRO A 238 3.23 0.27 16.36
C PRO A 238 2.80 0.55 17.79
N GLU A 239 1.59 0.16 18.16
CA GLU A 239 1.03 0.33 19.50
C GLU A 239 1.76 -0.49 20.60
N PHE A 240 2.61 -1.44 20.21
CA PHE A 240 3.42 -2.20 21.19
C PHE A 240 4.73 -1.51 21.51
N ARG A 241 5.18 -0.56 20.68
CA ARG A 241 6.50 0.11 20.81
C ARG A 241 6.67 0.84 22.14
N GLU A 242 5.60 1.43 22.67
CA GLU A 242 5.64 2.11 23.97
C GLU A 242 5.96 1.19 25.14
N TYR A 243 5.71 -0.12 24.99
CA TYR A 243 5.90 -1.14 26.02
C TYR A 243 7.18 -1.95 25.84
N GLU A 244 8.00 -1.61 24.84
CA GLU A 244 9.26 -2.31 24.58
C GLU A 244 10.22 -2.16 25.76
N GLY A 245 10.76 -3.31 26.22
CA GLY A 245 11.67 -3.35 27.38
C GLY A 245 10.98 -3.23 28.75
N MET A 246 9.64 -3.03 28.82
CA MET A 246 8.91 -2.92 30.09
C MET A 246 8.44 -4.26 30.64
N CYS A 247 8.50 -5.34 29.84
CA CYS A 247 8.10 -6.67 30.28
C CYS A 247 9.09 -7.28 31.27
N ARG A 248 8.58 -8.12 32.16
CA ARG A 248 9.40 -8.83 33.15
C ARG A 248 10.53 -9.68 32.52
N PHE A 249 10.29 -10.22 31.31
CA PHE A 249 11.24 -11.09 30.63
C PHE A 249 11.80 -10.40 29.37
N ASN A 250 13.12 -10.45 29.22
CA ASN A 250 13.76 -10.02 27.97
C ASN A 250 13.32 -10.93 26.82
N GLY A 251 13.02 -10.34 25.67
CA GLY A 251 12.56 -11.09 24.50
C GLY A 251 11.13 -11.61 24.61
N CYS A 252 10.29 -11.00 25.46
CA CYS A 252 8.87 -11.32 25.57
C CYS A 252 8.18 -11.24 24.20
N ASP A 253 7.46 -12.31 23.83
CA ASP A 253 6.65 -12.34 22.61
C ASP A 253 5.23 -11.82 22.84
N HIS A 254 4.91 -11.38 24.08
CA HIS A 254 3.61 -10.83 24.50
C HIS A 254 2.43 -11.81 24.36
N VAL A 255 2.69 -13.12 24.37
CA VAL A 255 1.68 -14.18 24.19
C VAL A 255 1.36 -14.87 25.49
N HIS A 256 2.34 -15.58 26.08
CA HIS A 256 2.14 -16.43 27.25
C HIS A 256 2.83 -15.92 28.53
N GLU A 257 3.78 -14.99 28.39
CA GLU A 257 4.66 -14.58 29.47
C GLU A 257 3.89 -13.83 30.57
N PRO A 258 4.12 -14.15 31.85
CA PRO A 258 3.56 -13.39 32.98
C PRO A 258 4.32 -12.07 33.17
N GLY A 259 3.61 -11.03 33.64
CA GLY A 259 4.19 -9.69 33.82
C GLY A 259 4.60 -9.06 32.48
N CYS A 260 3.72 -9.18 31.49
CA CYS A 260 3.88 -8.61 30.16
C CYS A 260 3.20 -7.25 30.09
N ALA A 261 3.96 -6.18 29.86
CA ALA A 261 3.46 -4.82 29.80
C ALA A 261 2.41 -4.62 28.68
N VAL A 262 2.55 -5.31 27.53
CA VAL A 262 1.54 -5.27 26.44
C VAL A 262 0.21 -5.87 26.92
N LYS A 263 0.22 -6.97 27.69
CA LYS A 263 -1.03 -7.55 28.23
C LYS A 263 -1.64 -6.70 29.32
N GLU A 264 -0.85 -6.04 30.14
CA GLU A 264 -1.34 -5.05 31.12
C GLU A 264 -1.99 -3.86 30.39
N ALA A 265 -1.35 -3.35 29.33
CA ALA A 265 -1.93 -2.29 28.51
C ALA A 265 -3.23 -2.71 27.80
N LEU A 266 -3.34 -3.97 27.38
CA LEU A 266 -4.59 -4.52 26.86
C LEU A 266 -5.71 -4.54 27.90
N GLU A 267 -5.41 -4.96 29.15
CA GLU A 267 -6.35 -4.98 30.25
C GLU A 267 -6.80 -3.56 30.65
N GLU A 268 -5.91 -2.58 30.52
CA GLU A 268 -6.20 -1.17 30.74
C GLU A 268 -6.94 -0.48 29.56
N GLY A 269 -7.14 -1.19 28.45
CA GLY A 269 -7.79 -0.67 27.24
C GLY A 269 -6.91 0.28 26.40
N LYS A 270 -5.62 0.36 26.66
CA LYS A 270 -4.65 1.16 25.88
C LYS A 270 -4.28 0.49 24.55
N ILE A 271 -4.46 -0.81 24.46
CA ILE A 271 -4.34 -1.59 23.23
C ILE A 271 -5.70 -2.21 22.95
N HIS A 272 -6.20 -2.05 21.73
CA HIS A 272 -7.52 -2.58 21.39
C HIS A 272 -7.50 -4.11 21.28
N LYS A 273 -8.52 -4.76 21.83
CA LYS A 273 -8.63 -6.23 21.91
C LYS A 273 -8.56 -6.90 20.53
N ILE A 274 -9.19 -6.33 19.51
CA ILE A 274 -9.18 -6.87 18.13
C ILE A 274 -7.75 -6.87 17.59
N ARG A 275 -6.98 -5.82 17.79
CA ARG A 275 -5.59 -5.71 17.35
C ARG A 275 -4.71 -6.77 18.00
N TYR A 276 -4.82 -6.89 19.32
CA TYR A 276 -4.08 -7.91 20.05
C TYR A 276 -4.49 -9.33 19.63
N GLN A 277 -5.78 -9.60 19.40
CA GLN A 277 -6.24 -10.90 18.89
C GLN A 277 -5.65 -11.23 17.52
N ASN A 278 -5.66 -10.27 16.60
CA ASN A 278 -5.05 -10.43 15.28
C ASN A 278 -3.54 -10.67 15.36
N TYR A 279 -2.84 -10.02 16.30
CA TYR A 279 -1.44 -10.29 16.59
C TYR A 279 -1.24 -11.75 17.00
N ILE A 280 -2.03 -12.27 17.95
CA ILE A 280 -1.95 -13.67 18.40
C ILE A 280 -2.20 -14.65 17.23
N GLU A 281 -3.21 -14.39 16.41
CA GLU A 281 -3.50 -15.24 15.25
C GLU A 281 -2.33 -15.28 14.26
N MET A 282 -1.73 -14.13 13.93
CA MET A 282 -0.55 -14.07 13.06
C MET A 282 0.68 -14.72 13.70
N TYR A 283 0.90 -14.53 15.00
CA TYR A 283 1.99 -15.16 15.74
C TYR A 283 1.89 -16.69 15.70
N GLU A 284 0.71 -17.26 15.98
CA GLU A 284 0.50 -18.70 15.93
C GLU A 284 0.63 -19.26 14.50
N GLU A 285 0.22 -18.50 13.46
CA GLU A 285 0.46 -18.87 12.07
C GLU A 285 1.96 -18.98 11.76
N LEU A 286 2.75 -17.97 12.15
CA LEU A 286 4.21 -17.97 11.96
C LEU A 286 4.90 -19.09 12.75
N LYS A 287 4.50 -19.33 14.00
CA LYS A 287 5.01 -20.39 14.85
C LYS A 287 4.78 -21.78 14.27
N ASN A 288 3.62 -22.00 13.63
CA ASN A 288 3.24 -23.26 13.03
C ASN A 288 3.74 -23.43 11.59
N LYS A 289 4.41 -22.42 11.02
CA LYS A 289 4.99 -22.46 9.69
C LYS A 289 6.06 -23.55 9.64
N ARG A 290 5.82 -24.59 8.83
CA ARG A 290 6.84 -25.62 8.58
C ARG A 290 7.99 -24.99 7.80
N ARG A 291 9.19 -25.01 8.37
CA ARG A 291 10.42 -24.70 7.64
C ARG A 291 10.68 -25.88 6.68
N TYR A 292 10.46 -25.66 5.39
CA TYR A 292 10.88 -26.56 4.32
C TYR A 292 12.24 -26.15 3.79
#